data_f0187f10ed44ecfdca2b8d0b23938427
#
_entry.id   f0187f10ed44ecfdca2b8d0b23938427
#
_cell.length_a   1.000
_cell.length_b   1.000
_cell.length_c   1.000
_cell.angle_alpha   90.00
_cell.angle_beta   90.00
_cell.angle_gamma   90.00
#
_symmetry.space_group_name_H-M   'P 1'
#
loop_
_entity.id
_entity.type
_entity.pdbx_description
1 polymer ?
#
loop_
_entity_poly.entity_id
_entity_poly.type
_entity_poly.pdbx_seq_one_letter_code
_entity_poly.pdbx_strand_id
1 'polypeptide(L)'
;MADSKPRQRNGKSAIHVDTDAKSTSTTTPQTRSTSKTFGTLDLLRILDGLLLLNCLLSYFITNDSVLWGWRPWFIRPGPIARYFRGPLLLTPSQLSLHTGSPPGSPIYLALNGTIYDVSSNPRIYGPGGSYAIFAGKDAARGFITGCFAEDGNADLRGAEYTYVASDIPLPVEYGGDVGDVGKLTGAQKSYREGELRRARKMVRDTIAGWASMFRGEGGKEYFEVGKVVREEGWLEREEKKVLCAQAIKGRPKPRGPGSEPGGEGQDAGAAYRGGGR
;
A
#
# COMPACT_ATOMS: atom_id res chain seq x y z
N MET A 1 36.16 68.32 34.33
CA MET A 1 36.44 69.44 33.38
C MET A 1 35.26 69.52 32.49
N ALA A 2 34.39 70.34 32.85
CA ALA A 2 33.97 71.65 32.35
C ALA A 2 33.06 71.49 31.14
N ASP A 3 31.72 71.65 31.32
CA ASP A 3 31.02 72.93 31.37
C ASP A 3 30.77 73.46 29.92
N SER A 4 29.58 73.77 29.47
CA SER A 4 28.63 74.77 29.91
C SER A 4 27.36 74.75 29.02
N LYS A 5 26.22 74.85 29.66
CA LYS A 5 24.97 75.49 29.21
C LYS A 5 25.19 77.04 29.05
N PRO A 6 24.12 77.84 28.70
CA PRO A 6 22.90 77.78 27.95
C PRO A 6 22.66 79.04 27.04
N ARG A 7 21.50 79.25 26.37
CA ARG A 7 20.73 80.51 26.54
C ARG A 7 19.42 80.55 25.72
N GLN A 8 18.38 80.97 26.45
CA GLN A 8 17.05 81.43 26.03
C GLN A 8 17.06 82.78 25.23
N ARG A 9 16.01 83.08 24.45
CA ARG A 9 15.06 84.17 24.65
C ARG A 9 14.17 84.33 23.44
N ASN A 10 12.82 84.23 23.62
CA ASN A 10 11.77 85.23 23.91
C ASN A 10 11.53 86.25 22.79
N GLY A 11 10.20 86.35 22.46
CA GLY A 11 9.61 87.58 21.96
C GLY A 11 8.29 87.34 21.20
N LYS A 12 7.16 87.26 21.88
CA LYS A 12 6.06 88.25 21.96
C LYS A 12 5.24 88.44 20.66
N SER A 13 4.00 87.98 20.73
CA SER A 13 2.70 88.71 20.67
C SER A 13 2.40 89.62 19.48
N ALA A 14 1.31 89.34 18.81
CA ALA A 14 0.23 90.32 18.55
C ALA A 14 -1.07 89.60 18.22
N ILE A 15 -2.08 89.96 18.93
CA ILE A 15 -3.53 89.64 18.77
C ILE A 15 -4.05 90.49 17.63
N HIS A 16 -4.84 89.89 16.71
CA HIS A 16 -5.86 90.63 15.95
C HIS A 16 -7.11 89.80 15.92
N VAL A 17 -8.15 90.38 16.50
CA VAL A 17 -9.52 89.96 16.45
C VAL A 17 -10.18 90.74 15.25
N ASP A 18 -10.90 90.02 14.40
CA ASP A 18 -12.10 90.54 13.73
C ASP A 18 -12.94 89.38 13.18
N THR A 19 -14.06 89.34 13.68
CA THR A 19 -15.46 89.13 13.39
C THR A 19 -15.92 88.66 11.99
N ASP A 20 -16.82 87.65 12.08
CA ASP A 20 -18.05 87.42 11.27
C ASP A 20 -17.94 87.16 9.75
N ALA A 21 -18.22 85.85 9.40
CA ALA A 21 -19.28 85.60 8.43
C ALA A 21 -19.69 84.11 8.40
N LYS A 22 -20.91 83.87 8.85
CA LYS A 22 -21.62 82.61 8.81
C LYS A 22 -21.96 82.25 7.35
N SER A 23 -21.35 81.22 6.79
CA SER A 23 -21.83 80.56 5.60
C SER A 23 -22.06 79.10 5.87
N THR A 24 -23.26 78.68 5.94
CA THR A 24 -23.78 77.35 6.06
C THR A 24 -23.47 76.58 4.76
N SER A 25 -22.49 75.80 4.71
CA SER A 25 -22.29 74.85 3.63
C SER A 25 -22.69 73.41 4.11
N THR A 26 -23.84 73.00 3.59
CA THR A 26 -24.38 71.65 3.72
C THR A 26 -23.41 70.64 3.12
N THR A 27 -22.61 69.98 3.96
CA THR A 27 -21.73 68.89 3.53
C THR A 27 -22.57 67.62 3.43
N THR A 28 -22.96 67.27 2.25
CA THR A 28 -23.53 65.95 1.91
C THR A 28 -22.44 64.90 2.21
N PRO A 29 -22.73 63.85 2.98
CA PRO A 29 -21.77 62.78 3.18
C PRO A 29 -21.58 62.03 1.86
N GLN A 30 -20.45 62.21 1.21
CA GLN A 30 -20.01 61.36 0.11
C GLN A 30 -19.77 59.96 0.68
N THR A 31 -20.71 59.07 0.48
CA THR A 31 -20.47 57.62 0.62
C THR A 31 -19.45 57.20 -0.41
N ARG A 32 -18.23 57.11 0.04
CA ARG A 32 -17.13 56.51 -0.72
C ARG A 32 -17.45 55.02 -0.89
N SER A 33 -18.09 54.68 -1.98
CA SER A 33 -18.23 53.29 -2.42
C SER A 33 -16.82 52.75 -2.74
N THR A 34 -16.19 52.15 -1.76
CA THR A 34 -15.00 51.36 -1.99
C THR A 34 -15.46 50.06 -2.64
N SER A 35 -15.46 50.03 -3.96
CA SER A 35 -15.50 48.77 -4.68
C SER A 35 -14.25 47.98 -4.27
N LYS A 36 -14.41 47.07 -3.33
CA LYS A 36 -13.35 46.13 -2.97
C LYS A 36 -13.16 45.21 -4.17
N THR A 37 -12.22 45.52 -5.03
CA THR A 37 -11.74 44.60 -6.04
C THR A 37 -11.10 43.43 -5.29
N PHE A 38 -11.69 42.27 -5.45
CA PHE A 38 -11.11 41.02 -4.88
C PHE A 38 -9.71 40.85 -5.44
N GLY A 39 -8.73 40.97 -4.59
CA GLY A 39 -7.32 40.75 -4.97
C GLY A 39 -7.02 39.26 -5.12
N THR A 40 -5.96 38.94 -5.83
CA THR A 40 -5.44 37.56 -5.94
C THR A 40 -5.18 36.93 -4.57
N LEU A 41 -4.79 37.72 -3.58
CA LEU A 41 -4.61 37.28 -2.19
C LEU A 41 -5.94 36.89 -1.52
N ASP A 42 -7.05 37.59 -1.81
CA ASP A 42 -8.35 37.25 -1.26
C ASP A 42 -8.90 35.97 -1.90
N LEU A 43 -8.63 35.76 -3.20
CA LEU A 43 -8.97 34.52 -3.88
C LEU A 43 -8.19 33.33 -3.28
N LEU A 44 -6.89 33.51 -3.02
CA LEU A 44 -6.07 32.47 -2.37
C LEU A 44 -6.60 32.15 -0.96
N ARG A 45 -6.96 33.15 -0.16
CA ARG A 45 -7.55 32.92 1.18
C ARG A 45 -8.87 32.17 1.12
N ILE A 46 -9.72 32.50 0.16
CA ILE A 46 -10.99 31.79 -0.04
C ILE A 46 -10.74 30.35 -0.43
N LEU A 47 -9.82 30.10 -1.37
CA LEU A 47 -9.45 28.74 -1.80
C LEU A 47 -8.87 27.91 -0.64
N ASP A 48 -7.98 28.51 0.14
CA ASP A 48 -7.39 27.85 1.33
C ASP A 48 -8.47 27.54 2.37
N GLY A 49 -9.35 28.49 2.66
CA GLY A 49 -10.48 28.28 3.56
C GLY A 49 -11.44 27.18 3.11
N LEU A 50 -11.74 27.11 1.82
CA LEU A 50 -12.57 26.05 1.23
C LEU A 50 -11.88 24.69 1.31
N LEU A 51 -10.57 24.63 1.07
CA LEU A 51 -9.78 23.41 1.17
C LEU A 51 -9.75 22.90 2.61
N LEU A 52 -9.48 23.77 3.57
CA LEU A 52 -9.52 23.43 4.99
C LEU A 52 -10.91 22.96 5.44
N LEU A 53 -11.97 23.64 5.01
CA LEU A 53 -13.34 23.22 5.29
C LEU A 53 -13.65 21.85 4.70
N ASN A 54 -13.22 21.58 3.47
CA ASN A 54 -13.37 20.29 2.83
C ASN A 54 -12.62 19.18 3.60
N CYS A 55 -11.39 19.43 4.03
CA CYS A 55 -10.61 18.49 4.85
C CYS A 55 -11.28 18.22 6.20
N LEU A 56 -11.77 19.25 6.87
CA LEU A 56 -12.51 19.10 8.13
C LEU A 56 -13.79 18.30 7.92
N LEU A 57 -14.57 18.61 6.90
CA LEU A 57 -15.81 17.91 6.58
C LEU A 57 -15.54 16.43 6.27
N SER A 58 -14.49 16.16 5.48
CA SER A 58 -14.03 14.79 5.22
C SER A 58 -13.74 14.05 6.52
N TYR A 59 -12.96 14.64 7.42
CA TYR A 59 -12.60 14.02 8.69
C TYR A 59 -13.83 13.76 9.58
N PHE A 60 -14.77 14.72 9.67
CA PHE A 60 -15.98 14.55 10.48
C PHE A 60 -16.94 13.48 9.92
N ILE A 61 -17.02 13.33 8.61
CA ILE A 61 -17.93 12.35 7.97
C ILE A 61 -17.31 10.96 7.95
N THR A 62 -16.03 10.85 7.61
CA THR A 62 -15.35 9.55 7.46
C THR A 62 -14.76 9.06 8.78
N ASN A 63 -14.53 9.94 9.75
CA ASN A 63 -13.84 9.71 11.02
C ASN A 63 -12.48 9.00 10.90
N ASP A 64 -11.87 9.09 9.71
CA ASP A 64 -10.69 8.31 9.36
C ASP A 64 -9.69 9.07 8.48
N SER A 65 -10.15 9.85 7.51
CA SER A 65 -9.25 10.54 6.57
C SER A 65 -9.68 11.98 6.29
N VAL A 66 -8.69 12.82 6.04
CA VAL A 66 -8.90 14.22 5.65
C VAL A 66 -9.21 14.42 4.17
N LEU A 67 -9.13 13.34 3.36
CA LEU A 67 -9.30 13.35 1.90
C LEU A 67 -10.32 12.29 1.43
N TRP A 68 -11.47 12.18 2.09
CA TRP A 68 -12.57 11.30 1.68
C TRP A 68 -12.16 9.84 1.45
N GLY A 69 -11.26 9.30 2.28
CA GLY A 69 -10.73 7.95 2.15
C GLY A 69 -9.57 7.81 1.17
N TRP A 70 -9.22 8.88 0.41
CA TRP A 70 -8.04 8.87 -0.42
C TRP A 70 -6.77 9.04 0.45
N ARG A 71 -5.91 8.02 0.46
CA ARG A 71 -4.69 7.95 1.27
C ARG A 71 -3.45 7.79 0.38
N PRO A 72 -3.04 8.82 -0.33
CA PRO A 72 -1.86 8.73 -1.17
C PRO A 72 -0.61 8.45 -0.33
N TRP A 73 0.37 7.78 -0.92
CA TRP A 73 1.58 7.37 -0.25
C TRP A 73 2.34 8.52 0.41
N PHE A 74 2.29 9.72 -0.19
CA PHE A 74 3.01 10.91 0.28
C PHE A 74 2.41 11.61 1.52
N ILE A 75 1.24 11.18 2.00
CA ILE A 75 0.69 11.64 3.29
C ILE A 75 0.79 10.57 4.38
N ARG A 76 1.30 9.39 4.04
CA ARG A 76 1.46 8.28 4.98
C ARG A 76 2.87 8.31 5.55
N PRO A 77 3.03 8.36 6.91
CA PRO A 77 4.35 8.51 7.53
C PRO A 77 5.30 7.36 7.20
N GLY A 78 4.80 6.12 7.11
CA GLY A 78 5.61 4.95 6.78
C GLY A 78 6.23 5.03 5.38
N PRO A 79 5.44 5.16 4.30
CA PRO A 79 5.96 5.34 2.94
C PRO A 79 6.87 6.55 2.77
N ILE A 80 6.56 7.70 3.41
CA ILE A 80 7.42 8.88 3.39
C ILE A 80 8.78 8.58 4.04
N ALA A 81 8.78 8.02 5.24
CA ALA A 81 10.02 7.68 5.94
C ALA A 81 10.88 6.73 5.11
N ARG A 82 10.25 5.76 4.44
CA ARG A 82 10.93 4.85 3.52
C ARG A 82 11.52 5.56 2.30
N TYR A 83 10.78 6.50 1.71
CA TYR A 83 11.28 7.27 0.56
C TYR A 83 12.62 7.95 0.87
N PHE A 84 12.76 8.51 2.08
CA PHE A 84 14.00 9.18 2.51
C PHE A 84 15.08 8.20 2.95
N ARG A 85 14.74 7.04 3.52
CA ARG A 85 15.72 6.04 4.01
C ARG A 85 16.18 5.07 2.93
N GLY A 86 15.47 5.00 1.81
CA GLY A 86 15.69 4.00 0.77
C GLY A 86 15.12 2.61 1.12
N PRO A 87 15.19 1.64 0.17
CA PRO A 87 14.66 0.30 0.36
C PRO A 87 15.50 -0.51 1.36
N LEU A 88 14.83 -1.26 2.22
CA LEU A 88 15.48 -2.25 3.07
C LEU A 88 15.95 -3.44 2.21
N LEU A 89 17.14 -3.91 2.48
CA LEU A 89 17.69 -5.13 1.90
C LEU A 89 17.97 -6.11 3.05
N LEU A 90 17.11 -7.10 3.22
CA LEU A 90 17.19 -8.06 4.31
C LEU A 90 17.45 -9.46 3.78
N THR A 91 18.35 -10.17 4.42
CA THR A 91 18.47 -11.63 4.23
C THR A 91 17.26 -12.35 4.84
N PRO A 92 16.96 -13.60 4.47
CA PRO A 92 15.88 -14.37 5.10
C PRO A 92 16.02 -14.45 6.63
N SER A 93 17.25 -14.59 7.14
CA SER A 93 17.52 -14.61 8.58
C SER A 93 17.26 -13.27 9.27
N GLN A 94 17.60 -12.17 8.62
CA GLN A 94 17.27 -10.83 9.14
C GLN A 94 15.75 -10.57 9.09
N LEU A 95 15.09 -10.97 8.01
CA LEU A 95 13.63 -10.85 7.88
C LEU A 95 12.92 -11.59 9.01
N SER A 96 13.40 -12.77 9.40
CA SER A 96 12.80 -13.60 10.45
C SER A 96 12.76 -12.94 11.84
N LEU A 97 13.52 -11.88 12.06
CA LEU A 97 13.48 -11.09 13.29
C LEU A 97 12.30 -10.10 13.36
N HIS A 98 11.60 -9.89 12.26
CA HIS A 98 10.53 -8.89 12.15
C HIS A 98 9.13 -9.52 12.29
N THR A 99 8.88 -10.13 13.44
CA THR A 99 7.62 -10.84 13.75
C THR A 99 6.66 -10.03 14.63
N GLY A 100 7.03 -8.81 15.02
CA GLY A 100 6.28 -8.03 16.01
C GLY A 100 6.58 -8.42 17.45
N SER A 101 7.63 -9.21 17.71
CA SER A 101 8.12 -9.55 19.04
C SER A 101 9.52 -8.98 19.24
N PRO A 102 9.79 -8.20 20.30
CA PRO A 102 8.87 -7.79 21.37
C PRO A 102 7.76 -6.82 20.90
N PRO A 103 6.73 -6.56 21.74
CA PRO A 103 5.65 -5.64 21.39
C PRO A 103 6.16 -4.28 20.91
N GLY A 104 5.59 -3.75 19.83
CA GLY A 104 6.03 -2.51 19.19
C GLY A 104 7.13 -2.66 18.14
N SER A 105 7.70 -3.87 17.99
CA SER A 105 8.60 -4.18 16.88
C SER A 105 7.83 -4.24 15.55
N PRO A 106 8.47 -3.86 14.43
CA PRO A 106 7.82 -3.94 13.13
C PRO A 106 7.49 -5.38 12.75
N ILE A 107 6.38 -5.53 12.01
CA ILE A 107 5.94 -6.81 11.48
C ILE A 107 6.11 -6.76 9.96
N TYR A 108 7.06 -7.53 9.46
CA TYR A 108 7.31 -7.63 8.03
C TYR A 108 6.95 -9.02 7.53
N LEU A 109 6.41 -9.09 6.35
CA LEU A 109 6.31 -10.31 5.57
C LEU A 109 6.86 -10.05 4.18
N ALA A 110 7.29 -11.09 3.50
CA ALA A 110 7.68 -10.97 2.12
C ALA A 110 6.81 -11.85 1.21
N LEU A 111 6.67 -11.41 -0.01
CA LEU A 111 5.99 -12.09 -1.08
C LEU A 111 6.85 -12.02 -2.35
N ASN A 112 7.36 -13.15 -2.77
CA ASN A 112 8.21 -13.28 -3.95
C ASN A 112 9.38 -12.26 -3.95
N GLY A 113 10.09 -12.20 -2.83
CA GLY A 113 11.26 -11.35 -2.64
C GLY A 113 10.95 -9.89 -2.31
N THR A 114 9.71 -9.44 -2.31
CA THR A 114 9.34 -8.07 -1.92
C THR A 114 8.84 -8.06 -0.48
N ILE A 115 9.40 -7.18 0.36
CA ILE A 115 9.06 -7.06 1.78
C ILE A 115 8.00 -5.98 1.96
N TYR A 116 6.98 -6.30 2.74
CA TYR A 116 5.87 -5.41 3.08
C TYR A 116 5.79 -5.21 4.59
N ASP A 117 5.51 -3.97 5.01
CA ASP A 117 5.18 -3.64 6.39
C ASP A 117 3.68 -3.83 6.61
N VAL A 118 3.35 -4.73 7.52
CA VAL A 118 1.98 -5.04 7.94
C VAL A 118 1.73 -4.70 9.41
N SER A 119 2.63 -3.91 10.00
CA SER A 119 2.59 -3.51 11.42
C SER A 119 1.31 -2.77 11.81
N SER A 120 0.60 -2.19 10.85
CA SER A 120 -0.70 -1.54 11.08
C SER A 120 -1.78 -2.51 11.56
N ASN A 121 -1.56 -3.83 11.40
CA ASN A 121 -2.54 -4.84 11.79
C ASN A 121 -1.93 -5.97 12.65
N PRO A 122 -1.44 -5.65 13.85
CA PRO A 122 -0.76 -6.61 14.71
C PRO A 122 -1.67 -7.73 15.23
N ARG A 123 -2.99 -7.52 15.23
CA ARG A 123 -3.97 -8.56 15.61
C ARG A 123 -4.02 -9.71 14.61
N ILE A 124 -3.68 -9.43 13.35
CA ILE A 124 -3.69 -10.45 12.28
C ILE A 124 -2.30 -11.06 12.10
N TYR A 125 -1.26 -10.24 11.98
CA TYR A 125 0.08 -10.68 11.62
C TYR A 125 1.05 -10.76 12.80
N GLY A 126 0.74 -10.14 13.92
CA GLY A 126 1.57 -10.19 15.12
C GLY A 126 1.44 -11.49 15.90
N PRO A 127 2.23 -11.64 16.98
CA PRO A 127 2.21 -12.84 17.82
C PRO A 127 0.80 -13.19 18.30
N GLY A 128 0.38 -14.43 18.07
CA GLY A 128 -0.99 -14.91 18.39
C GLY A 128 -2.06 -14.54 17.34
N GLY A 129 -1.73 -13.80 16.31
CA GLY A 129 -2.64 -13.49 15.21
C GLY A 129 -2.85 -14.66 14.26
N SER A 130 -3.97 -14.65 13.53
CA SER A 130 -4.35 -15.74 12.61
C SER A 130 -3.36 -15.93 11.46
N TYR A 131 -2.62 -14.89 11.08
CA TYR A 131 -1.61 -14.90 10.03
C TYR A 131 -0.19 -14.59 10.56
N ALA A 132 0.05 -14.76 11.87
CA ALA A 132 1.37 -14.64 12.47
C ALA A 132 2.41 -15.57 11.80
N ILE A 133 1.95 -16.66 11.21
CA ILE A 133 2.80 -17.65 10.50
C ILE A 133 3.56 -17.04 9.31
N PHE A 134 3.06 -15.92 8.75
CA PHE A 134 3.71 -15.23 7.62
C PHE A 134 4.71 -14.18 8.05
N ALA A 135 4.60 -13.70 9.31
CA ALA A 135 5.50 -12.68 9.82
C ALA A 135 6.95 -13.19 9.83
N GLY A 136 7.87 -12.37 9.35
CA GLY A 136 9.27 -12.70 9.25
C GLY A 136 9.65 -13.68 8.13
N LYS A 137 8.73 -13.98 7.19
CA LYS A 137 8.97 -14.97 6.13
C LYS A 137 8.61 -14.47 4.75
N ASP A 138 9.25 -15.02 3.73
CA ASP A 138 8.77 -14.92 2.35
C ASP A 138 7.88 -16.13 2.06
N ALA A 139 6.59 -15.93 2.17
CA ALA A 139 5.60 -17.01 2.14
C ALA A 139 4.92 -17.15 0.76
N ALA A 140 5.59 -16.76 -0.32
CA ALA A 140 5.02 -16.73 -1.67
C ALA A 140 4.39 -18.07 -2.07
N ARG A 141 5.04 -19.19 -1.75
CA ARG A 141 4.50 -20.52 -2.06
C ARG A 141 3.17 -20.79 -1.36
N GLY A 142 3.07 -20.48 -0.07
CA GLY A 142 1.85 -20.67 0.71
C GLY A 142 0.66 -19.89 0.17
N PHE A 143 0.90 -18.69 -0.38
CA PHE A 143 -0.14 -17.89 -1.04
C PHE A 143 -0.65 -18.49 -2.36
N ILE A 144 0.11 -19.41 -2.96
CA ILE A 144 -0.31 -20.13 -4.15
C ILE A 144 -1.01 -21.45 -3.77
N THR A 145 -0.41 -22.22 -2.87
CA THR A 145 -0.87 -23.57 -2.55
C THR A 145 -2.01 -23.58 -1.52
N GLY A 146 -2.17 -22.51 -0.74
CA GLY A 146 -3.07 -22.45 0.41
C GLY A 146 -2.57 -23.24 1.63
N CYS A 147 -1.39 -23.87 1.57
CA CYS A 147 -0.82 -24.69 2.63
C CYS A 147 0.12 -23.84 3.50
N PHE A 148 -0.45 -22.96 4.29
CA PHE A 148 0.29 -21.93 5.01
C PHE A 148 1.27 -22.47 6.05
N ALA A 149 0.96 -23.61 6.68
CA ALA A 149 1.84 -24.20 7.67
C ALA A 149 3.09 -24.87 7.05
N GLU A 150 2.93 -25.48 5.88
CA GLU A 150 3.95 -26.27 5.22
C GLU A 150 4.78 -25.46 4.22
N ASP A 151 4.14 -24.50 3.55
CA ASP A 151 4.66 -23.76 2.41
C ASP A 151 5.03 -22.30 2.73
N GLY A 152 5.42 -22.01 3.98
CA GLY A 152 5.91 -20.71 4.41
C GLY A 152 7.29 -20.34 3.85
N ASN A 153 7.48 -20.44 2.53
CA ASN A 153 8.75 -20.19 1.84
C ASN A 153 8.55 -19.54 0.47
N ALA A 154 9.66 -19.16 -0.16
CA ALA A 154 9.67 -18.42 -1.43
C ALA A 154 9.78 -19.32 -2.68
N ASP A 155 10.00 -20.62 -2.53
CA ASP A 155 10.22 -21.53 -3.66
C ASP A 155 8.90 -21.82 -4.38
N LEU A 156 8.74 -21.24 -5.55
CA LEU A 156 7.55 -21.41 -6.39
C LEU A 156 7.65 -22.59 -7.35
N ARG A 157 8.77 -23.34 -7.38
CA ARG A 157 8.92 -24.51 -8.26
C ARG A 157 7.87 -25.55 -7.91
N GLY A 158 7.11 -25.98 -8.90
CA GLY A 158 6.02 -26.96 -8.73
C GLY A 158 4.73 -26.40 -8.12
N ALA A 159 4.73 -25.17 -7.59
CA ALA A 159 3.49 -24.57 -7.05
C ALA A 159 2.42 -24.36 -8.13
N GLU A 160 2.80 -24.21 -9.39
CA GLU A 160 1.88 -24.12 -10.52
C GLU A 160 0.95 -25.33 -10.66
N TYR A 161 1.38 -26.50 -10.19
CA TYR A 161 0.54 -27.71 -10.24
C TYR A 161 -0.72 -27.61 -9.39
N THR A 162 -0.81 -26.68 -8.46
CA THR A 162 -2.06 -26.31 -7.76
C THR A 162 -3.17 -25.96 -8.74
N TYR A 163 -2.84 -25.35 -9.86
CA TYR A 163 -3.78 -24.86 -10.88
C TYR A 163 -3.87 -25.75 -12.13
N VAL A 164 -3.09 -26.81 -12.20
CA VAL A 164 -3.11 -27.78 -13.30
C VAL A 164 -4.21 -28.80 -13.07
N ALA A 165 -4.99 -29.13 -14.12
CA ALA A 165 -6.06 -30.11 -14.06
C ALA A 165 -5.62 -31.46 -13.47
N SER A 166 -6.51 -32.11 -12.71
CA SER A 166 -6.18 -33.30 -11.91
C SER A 166 -5.89 -34.55 -12.72
N ASP A 167 -6.28 -34.60 -14.00
CA ASP A 167 -5.94 -35.67 -14.94
C ASP A 167 -4.51 -35.63 -15.49
N ILE A 168 -3.81 -34.51 -15.27
CA ILE A 168 -2.40 -34.41 -15.64
C ILE A 168 -1.56 -34.89 -14.45
N PRO A 169 -0.76 -35.96 -14.62
CA PRO A 169 0.05 -36.48 -13.53
C PRO A 169 1.07 -35.46 -13.04
N LEU A 170 1.32 -35.45 -11.73
CA LEU A 170 2.38 -34.69 -11.13
C LEU A 170 3.73 -35.32 -11.48
N PRO A 171 4.78 -34.51 -11.71
CA PRO A 171 6.15 -35.02 -11.72
C PRO A 171 6.53 -35.64 -10.37
N VAL A 172 7.39 -36.67 -10.40
CA VAL A 172 7.86 -37.35 -9.19
C VAL A 172 8.47 -36.38 -8.18
N GLU A 173 9.24 -35.42 -8.68
CA GLU A 173 9.86 -34.37 -7.87
C GLU A 173 8.89 -33.44 -7.12
N TYR A 174 7.59 -33.48 -7.45
CA TYR A 174 6.54 -32.71 -6.78
C TYR A 174 5.47 -33.61 -6.14
N GLY A 175 5.79 -34.89 -5.91
CA GLY A 175 4.94 -35.84 -5.21
C GLY A 175 4.03 -36.67 -6.11
N GLY A 176 4.35 -36.76 -7.40
CA GLY A 176 3.68 -37.69 -8.30
C GLY A 176 4.22 -39.12 -8.17
N ASP A 177 3.38 -40.09 -8.46
CA ASP A 177 3.81 -41.48 -8.59
C ASP A 177 4.62 -41.65 -9.87
N VAL A 178 5.57 -42.64 -9.84
CA VAL A 178 6.31 -43.08 -11.02
C VAL A 178 5.38 -43.88 -11.95
N GLY A 179 4.22 -43.30 -12.23
CA GLY A 179 3.29 -43.82 -13.20
C GLY A 179 3.74 -43.46 -14.61
N ASP A 180 3.56 -44.38 -15.49
CA ASP A 180 3.86 -44.36 -16.89
C ASP A 180 3.63 -42.98 -17.54
N VAL A 181 4.69 -42.18 -17.64
CA VAL A 181 4.70 -41.08 -18.61
C VAL A 181 4.85 -41.74 -19.99
N GLY A 182 3.94 -42.68 -20.26
CA GLY A 182 3.89 -43.39 -21.49
C GLY A 182 3.89 -42.41 -22.66
N LYS A 183 4.16 -42.89 -23.85
CA LYS A 183 4.25 -42.08 -25.07
C LYS A 183 2.96 -41.28 -25.27
N LEU A 184 2.90 -40.08 -24.66
CA LEU A 184 1.78 -39.15 -24.83
C LEU A 184 1.57 -38.87 -26.32
N THR A 185 0.35 -38.92 -26.76
CA THR A 185 -0.02 -38.47 -28.10
C THR A 185 0.25 -36.98 -28.28
N GLY A 186 0.34 -36.51 -29.52
CA GLY A 186 0.54 -35.09 -29.80
C GLY A 186 -0.53 -34.21 -29.15
N ALA A 187 -1.80 -34.65 -29.15
CA ALA A 187 -2.93 -33.93 -28.50
C ALA A 187 -2.74 -33.85 -26.98
N GLN A 188 -2.35 -34.93 -26.32
CA GLN A 188 -2.10 -34.96 -24.88
C GLN A 188 -0.92 -34.06 -24.48
N LYS A 189 0.16 -34.03 -25.27
CA LYS A 189 1.27 -33.12 -25.07
C LYS A 189 0.84 -31.67 -25.18
N SER A 190 0.08 -31.33 -26.22
CA SER A 190 -0.44 -29.97 -26.44
C SER A 190 -1.37 -29.52 -25.30
N TYR A 191 -2.26 -30.39 -24.84
CA TYR A 191 -3.14 -30.17 -23.69
C TYR A 191 -2.34 -29.87 -22.43
N ARG A 192 -1.40 -30.76 -22.08
CA ARG A 192 -0.53 -30.58 -20.90
C ARG A 192 0.23 -29.25 -20.96
N GLU A 193 0.84 -28.91 -22.09
CA GLU A 193 1.57 -27.64 -22.25
C GLU A 193 0.62 -26.43 -22.13
N GLY A 194 -0.58 -26.52 -22.65
CA GLY A 194 -1.63 -25.50 -22.52
C GLY A 194 -1.99 -25.25 -21.06
N GLU A 195 -2.26 -26.33 -20.32
CA GLU A 195 -2.59 -26.26 -18.90
C GLU A 195 -1.43 -25.68 -18.04
N LEU A 196 -0.18 -26.09 -18.31
CA LEU A 196 0.99 -25.54 -17.62
C LEU A 196 1.20 -24.05 -17.90
N ARG A 197 1.02 -23.60 -19.14
CA ARG A 197 1.10 -22.17 -19.49
C ARG A 197 0.04 -21.37 -18.73
N ARG A 198 -1.19 -21.90 -18.68
CA ARG A 198 -2.29 -21.27 -17.95
C ARG A 198 -2.01 -21.24 -16.43
N ALA A 199 -1.58 -22.34 -15.85
CA ALA A 199 -1.25 -22.45 -14.44
C ALA A 199 -0.15 -21.46 -14.03
N ARG A 200 0.90 -21.33 -14.83
CA ARG A 200 1.96 -20.33 -14.61
C ARG A 200 1.45 -18.89 -14.70
N LYS A 201 0.49 -18.63 -15.60
CA LYS A 201 -0.18 -17.33 -15.62
C LYS A 201 -0.97 -17.09 -14.33
N MET A 202 -1.73 -18.07 -13.88
CA MET A 202 -2.49 -17.97 -12.62
C MET A 202 -1.58 -17.74 -11.40
N VAL A 203 -0.42 -18.40 -11.32
CA VAL A 203 0.58 -18.13 -10.28
C VAL A 203 0.99 -16.65 -10.29
N ARG A 204 1.35 -16.11 -11.46
CA ARG A 204 1.74 -14.70 -11.57
C ARG A 204 0.61 -13.75 -11.17
N ASP A 205 -0.61 -14.01 -11.65
CA ASP A 205 -1.78 -13.19 -11.37
C ASP A 205 -2.15 -13.24 -9.87
N THR A 206 -2.05 -14.40 -9.25
CA THR A 206 -2.27 -14.57 -7.79
C THR A 206 -1.24 -13.79 -6.97
N ILE A 207 0.05 -13.92 -7.30
CA ILE A 207 1.10 -13.15 -6.64
C ILE A 207 0.88 -11.65 -6.84
N ALA A 208 0.53 -11.21 -8.05
CA ALA A 208 0.24 -9.81 -8.34
C ALA A 208 -0.96 -9.27 -7.53
N GLY A 209 -2.01 -10.07 -7.40
CA GLY A 209 -3.18 -9.72 -6.58
C GLY A 209 -2.85 -9.54 -5.10
N TRP A 210 -2.10 -10.48 -4.53
CA TRP A 210 -1.61 -10.35 -3.15
C TRP A 210 -0.65 -9.16 -2.97
N ALA A 211 0.26 -8.96 -3.92
CA ALA A 211 1.16 -7.81 -3.91
C ALA A 211 0.41 -6.47 -3.95
N SER A 212 -0.66 -6.38 -4.76
CA SER A 212 -1.54 -5.21 -4.81
C SER A 212 -2.16 -4.91 -3.44
N MET A 213 -2.69 -5.93 -2.77
CA MET A 213 -3.24 -5.80 -1.41
C MET A 213 -2.16 -5.34 -0.41
N PHE A 214 -0.96 -5.94 -0.45
CA PHE A 214 0.14 -5.56 0.45
C PHE A 214 0.78 -4.21 0.12
N ARG A 215 0.58 -3.68 -1.07
CA ARG A 215 0.89 -2.26 -1.39
C ARG A 215 -0.14 -1.28 -0.86
N GLY A 216 -1.25 -1.78 -0.30
CA GLY A 216 -2.32 -0.96 0.26
C GLY A 216 -3.34 -0.48 -0.78
N GLU A 217 -3.38 -1.07 -1.98
CA GLU A 217 -4.32 -0.70 -3.04
C GLU A 217 -5.78 -1.06 -2.71
N GLY A 218 -6.04 -1.82 -1.67
CA GLY A 218 -7.38 -2.14 -1.15
C GLY A 218 -7.79 -1.34 0.08
N GLY A 219 -7.20 -0.16 0.33
CA GLY A 219 -7.48 0.67 1.50
C GLY A 219 -6.81 0.17 2.79
N LYS A 220 -5.93 -0.82 2.71
CA LYS A 220 -5.10 -1.25 3.85
C LYS A 220 -3.90 -0.32 4.02
N GLU A 221 -3.43 -0.18 5.26
CA GLU A 221 -2.27 0.67 5.57
C GLU A 221 -0.93 -0.07 5.40
N TYR A 222 -0.91 -1.12 4.58
CA TYR A 222 0.31 -1.83 4.24
C TYR A 222 1.09 -1.08 3.17
N PHE A 223 2.40 -1.29 3.12
CA PHE A 223 3.25 -0.71 2.08
C PHE A 223 4.54 -1.50 1.92
N GLU A 224 5.12 -1.40 0.74
CA GLU A 224 6.41 -2.03 0.43
C GLU A 224 7.54 -1.31 1.16
N VAL A 225 8.44 -2.05 1.82
CA VAL A 225 9.60 -1.50 2.54
C VAL A 225 10.93 -1.90 1.95
N GLY A 226 11.00 -2.96 1.16
CA GLY A 226 12.28 -3.39 0.61
C GLY A 226 12.23 -4.74 -0.09
N LYS A 227 13.39 -5.39 -0.16
CA LYS A 227 13.55 -6.66 -0.84
C LYS A 227 14.35 -7.66 -0.01
N VAL A 228 14.01 -8.94 -0.18
CA VAL A 228 14.77 -10.04 0.38
C VAL A 228 15.98 -10.28 -0.52
N VAL A 229 17.17 -10.21 0.07
CA VAL A 229 18.42 -10.52 -0.61
C VAL A 229 18.77 -11.98 -0.33
N ARG A 230 18.98 -12.74 -1.40
CA ARG A 230 19.43 -14.12 -1.35
C ARG A 230 20.71 -14.26 -2.14
N GLU A 231 21.49 -15.26 -1.80
CA GLU A 231 22.68 -15.62 -2.58
C GLU A 231 22.29 -16.07 -3.99
N GLU A 232 23.14 -15.81 -4.95
CA GLU A 232 22.95 -16.32 -6.30
C GLU A 232 22.91 -17.87 -6.27
N GLY A 233 22.04 -18.46 -7.06
CA GLY A 233 21.87 -19.91 -7.11
C GLY A 233 21.25 -20.50 -5.82
N TRP A 234 20.62 -19.73 -4.95
CA TRP A 234 19.99 -20.27 -3.73
C TRP A 234 18.91 -21.29 -4.05
N LEU A 235 18.18 -21.09 -5.15
CA LEU A 235 17.08 -21.95 -5.54
C LEU A 235 17.55 -23.33 -5.99
N GLU A 236 18.70 -23.42 -6.62
CA GLU A 236 19.33 -24.68 -7.07
C GLU A 236 19.84 -25.51 -5.89
N ARG A 237 20.18 -24.85 -4.78
CA ARG A 237 20.65 -25.54 -3.55
C ARG A 237 19.48 -26.01 -2.67
N GLU A 238 18.29 -25.44 -2.84
CA GLU A 238 17.12 -25.88 -2.11
C GLU A 238 16.52 -27.15 -2.70
N GLU A 239 16.13 -28.07 -1.84
CA GLU A 239 15.39 -29.25 -2.24
C GLU A 239 14.00 -28.87 -2.77
N LYS A 240 13.60 -29.45 -3.90
CA LYS A 240 12.28 -29.24 -4.47
C LYS A 240 11.22 -29.77 -3.53
N LYS A 241 10.25 -28.94 -3.19
CA LYS A 241 9.16 -29.32 -2.30
C LYS A 241 8.04 -30.00 -3.06
N VAL A 242 7.56 -31.12 -2.52
CA VAL A 242 6.35 -31.78 -2.99
C VAL A 242 5.14 -30.85 -2.80
N LEU A 243 4.13 -31.05 -3.63
CA LEU A 243 2.87 -30.34 -3.46
C LEU A 243 2.12 -30.89 -2.24
N CYS A 244 1.64 -30.02 -1.38
CA CYS A 244 0.92 -30.43 -0.17
C CYS A 244 -0.42 -31.11 -0.49
N ALA A 245 -0.89 -31.99 0.39
CA ALA A 245 -2.10 -32.78 0.20
C ALA A 245 -3.34 -31.92 -0.09
N GLN A 246 -3.47 -30.77 0.57
CA GLN A 246 -4.59 -29.83 0.33
C GLN A 246 -4.56 -29.29 -1.09
N ALA A 247 -3.40 -28.87 -1.58
CA ALA A 247 -3.24 -28.35 -2.93
C ALA A 247 -3.49 -29.43 -3.98
N ILE A 248 -3.03 -30.66 -3.76
CA ILE A 248 -3.31 -31.81 -4.63
C ILE A 248 -4.83 -32.06 -4.73
N LYS A 249 -5.52 -32.09 -3.59
CA LYS A 249 -6.98 -32.30 -3.53
C LYS A 249 -7.77 -31.17 -4.16
N GLY A 250 -7.25 -29.95 -4.09
CA GLY A 250 -7.87 -28.75 -4.64
C GLY A 250 -7.64 -28.52 -6.13
N ARG A 251 -6.92 -29.41 -6.81
CA ARG A 251 -6.65 -29.24 -8.26
C ARG A 251 -7.93 -29.18 -9.09
N PRO A 252 -7.93 -28.35 -10.15
CA PRO A 252 -9.08 -28.24 -11.04
C PRO A 252 -9.51 -29.57 -11.65
N LYS A 253 -10.80 -29.71 -11.92
CA LYS A 253 -11.32 -30.86 -12.67
C LYS A 253 -10.79 -30.87 -14.09
N PRO A 254 -10.68 -32.08 -14.73
CA PRO A 254 -10.26 -32.20 -16.10
C PRO A 254 -11.16 -31.40 -17.05
N ARG A 255 -10.54 -30.74 -18.02
CA ARG A 255 -11.27 -29.96 -19.04
C ARG A 255 -11.32 -30.69 -20.38
N GLY A 256 -10.49 -31.70 -20.56
CA GLY A 256 -10.35 -32.45 -21.82
C GLY A 256 -9.61 -31.64 -22.92
N PRO A 257 -9.04 -32.36 -23.90
CA PRO A 257 -8.44 -31.72 -25.07
C PRO A 257 -9.55 -31.09 -25.93
N GLY A 258 -9.50 -29.76 -26.10
CA GLY A 258 -10.46 -29.00 -26.94
C GLY A 258 -11.45 -28.11 -26.18
N SER A 259 -11.43 -28.10 -24.84
CA SER A 259 -12.22 -27.11 -24.11
C SER A 259 -11.63 -25.72 -24.23
N GLU A 260 -12.41 -24.79 -24.74
CA GLU A 260 -12.11 -23.36 -24.70
C GLU A 260 -11.83 -22.91 -23.25
N PRO A 261 -10.96 -21.92 -23.03
CA PRO A 261 -10.74 -21.35 -21.71
C PRO A 261 -12.00 -20.59 -21.27
N GLY A 262 -13.00 -21.35 -20.79
CA GLY A 262 -14.20 -20.80 -20.19
C GLY A 262 -13.81 -19.99 -18.95
N GLY A 263 -14.19 -18.73 -18.94
CA GLY A 263 -13.98 -17.80 -17.84
C GLY A 263 -14.85 -18.13 -16.63
N GLU A 264 -14.42 -19.07 -15.81
CA GLU A 264 -14.80 -19.17 -14.41
C GLU A 264 -13.52 -19.26 -13.59
N GLY A 265 -12.95 -18.05 -13.37
CA GLY A 265 -12.02 -17.86 -12.28
C GLY A 265 -12.77 -18.13 -10.99
N GLN A 266 -12.62 -19.32 -10.41
CA GLN A 266 -12.87 -19.48 -8.99
C GLN A 266 -11.90 -18.53 -8.29
N ASP A 267 -12.49 -17.46 -7.76
CA ASP A 267 -11.81 -16.44 -6.96
C ASP A 267 -11.04 -17.10 -5.82
N ALA A 268 -9.76 -17.33 -6.00
CA ALA A 268 -8.84 -17.62 -4.89
C ALA A 268 -8.82 -16.46 -3.89
N GLY A 269 -9.37 -15.29 -4.28
CA GLY A 269 -9.63 -14.15 -3.41
C GLY A 269 -10.95 -14.21 -2.65
N ALA A 270 -11.85 -15.13 -2.95
CA ALA A 270 -13.16 -15.20 -2.28
C ALA A 270 -13.08 -15.68 -0.82
N ALA A 271 -12.05 -16.41 -0.44
CA ALA A 271 -11.84 -16.83 0.95
C ALA A 271 -11.52 -15.66 1.90
N TYR A 272 -11.18 -14.47 1.38
CA TYR A 272 -10.82 -13.30 2.20
C TYR A 272 -11.97 -12.29 2.37
N ARG A 273 -13.14 -12.46 1.73
CA ARG A 273 -14.28 -11.53 1.89
C ARG A 273 -15.15 -11.77 3.12
N GLY A 274 -14.84 -12.77 3.95
CA GLY A 274 -15.70 -13.24 5.04
C GLY A 274 -15.30 -12.88 6.46
N GLY A 275 -14.48 -11.86 6.72
CA GLY A 275 -13.99 -11.55 8.06
C GLY A 275 -13.99 -10.06 8.41
N GLY A 276 -15.10 -9.35 8.19
CA GLY A 276 -15.25 -7.96 8.58
C GLY A 276 -16.66 -7.68 9.09
N ARG A 277 -16.92 -8.00 10.33
CA ARG A 277 -17.93 -7.36 11.18
C ARG A 277 -17.30 -7.03 12.52
#